data_21b5e12add0a9889be152b8b2284d3cb
#
_entry.id   21b5e12add0a9889be152b8b2284d3cb
#
_cell.length_a   1.000
_cell.length_b   1.000
_cell.length_c   1.000
_cell.angle_alpha   90.00
_cell.angle_beta   90.00
_cell.angle_gamma   90.00
#
_symmetry.space_group_name_H-M   'P 1'
#
loop_
_entity.id
_entity.type
_entity.pdbx_description
1 polymer ?
#
loop_
_entity_poly.entity_id
_entity_poly.type
_entity_poly.pdbx_seq_one_letter_code
_entity_poly.pdbx_strand_id
1 'polypeptide(L)'
;MRRPAHRGPRRRAALLAAILLAGAAVACTGDDGGGEAAGDVVGEGDTYRATIRRTEGGVPHISGGSLADVAFGQGWASGEDRACDLADQVLKVSGQRARWLGPGEDDVHVESDVAWRGIGIAEAAADEWDDAPDDVVELFTAFAAGWNAHLDEVGIDGLAGWCAGQAWVRPVEPVEVYTYARAISLQASSGALAGFIASAAPPGSSGDGDGAGEAGGDRDDDADTAAPAGPAALVRPAAASNGWAIGEARSAEGGGMLVANPHFPWEGELRFWEVHLTVPGEVDVYGAQLSGLPGIGIGFTDSFAWTHTVSAGNRFTAYRLDLVPGSPTTYRYGDETREMTPTEHTIEVLGDDGEVTSTTRTTWASHYGPIIDFPGFGWTDEATITFRDANIDNDEFAAQYLGMLTADDLDELIEVHTEVNGVPLFNTIATSDDGRAWYADTSATPNLSDEALAAYEAALESDPIVQIAADNGAVLLDGSDP
;
A
#
# COMPACT_ATOMS: atom_id res chain seq x y z
N MET A 1 49.21 13.55 45.89
CA MET A 1 50.10 14.69 46.18
C MET A 1 49.48 15.99 45.64
N ARG A 2 49.20 16.88 46.57
CA ARG A 2 49.11 18.37 46.50
C ARG A 2 48.20 19.05 45.44
N ARG A 3 47.06 19.54 45.91
CA ARG A 3 46.52 20.88 45.60
C ARG A 3 47.53 21.96 46.11
N PRO A 4 47.53 23.20 45.58
CA PRO A 4 46.61 24.26 45.98
C PRO A 4 46.30 25.29 44.85
N ALA A 5 45.48 26.27 44.92
CA ALA A 5 44.65 27.08 45.78
C ALA A 5 44.43 28.46 45.10
N HIS A 6 43.18 28.91 45.15
CA HIS A 6 42.67 30.29 45.21
C HIS A 6 43.42 31.49 44.59
N ARG A 7 42.70 32.32 43.86
CA ARG A 7 42.46 33.75 44.17
C ARG A 7 41.40 34.39 43.26
N GLY A 8 40.46 34.99 43.88
CA GLY A 8 39.33 35.77 43.53
C GLY A 8 39.61 37.28 43.23
N PRO A 9 38.68 38.22 43.42
CA PRO A 9 38.00 38.89 42.30
C PRO A 9 38.40 40.34 42.12
N ARG A 10 38.15 40.95 40.94
CA ARG A 10 38.23 42.44 40.79
C ARG A 10 36.97 42.98 40.10
N ARG A 11 36.19 43.74 40.88
CA ARG A 11 35.16 44.72 40.50
C ARG A 11 35.79 45.93 39.79
N ARG A 12 35.13 46.47 38.78
CA ARG A 12 35.06 47.89 38.39
C ARG A 12 33.81 48.03 37.53
N ALA A 13 32.75 48.60 37.99
CA ALA A 13 32.36 50.01 38.16
C ALA A 13 31.98 50.68 36.84
N ALA A 14 30.69 50.77 36.63
CA ALA A 14 29.77 51.82 36.19
C ALA A 14 30.25 52.91 35.21
N LEU A 15 29.43 53.10 34.16
CA LEU A 15 28.99 54.45 33.75
C LEU A 15 27.61 54.39 33.11
N LEU A 16 26.68 55.14 33.68
CA LEU A 16 25.35 55.46 33.20
C LEU A 16 25.44 56.40 31.99
N ALA A 17 24.63 56.18 30.98
CA ALA A 17 24.12 57.24 30.11
C ALA A 17 22.62 57.02 29.92
N ALA A 18 21.83 57.88 30.56
CA ALA A 18 20.39 58.01 30.39
C ALA A 18 20.13 58.82 29.12
N ILE A 19 19.30 58.24 28.21
CA ILE A 19 18.60 59.02 27.19
C ILE A 19 17.12 58.78 27.38
N LEU A 20 16.39 59.82 27.84
CA LEU A 20 14.96 59.94 27.87
C LEU A 20 14.44 60.11 26.44
N LEU A 21 13.59 59.19 25.99
CA LEU A 21 12.66 59.48 24.90
C LEU A 21 11.28 59.01 25.35
N ALA A 22 10.41 60.00 25.54
CA ALA A 22 9.00 59.82 25.78
C ALA A 22 8.35 59.25 24.51
N GLY A 23 7.71 58.09 24.61
CA GLY A 23 6.90 57.48 23.56
C GLY A 23 5.69 56.80 24.18
N ALA A 24 4.54 57.18 23.75
CA ALA A 24 3.20 56.88 24.24
C ALA A 24 3.00 55.40 24.63
N ALA A 25 2.52 55.19 25.83
CA ALA A 25 1.94 53.96 26.29
C ALA A 25 0.63 53.71 25.51
N VAL A 26 0.66 52.84 24.50
CA VAL A 26 -0.52 52.16 24.02
C VAL A 26 -0.67 50.95 24.96
N ALA A 27 -1.64 50.99 25.84
CA ALA A 27 -2.08 49.85 26.62
C ALA A 27 -2.71 48.85 25.66
N CYS A 28 -1.95 47.86 25.23
CA CYS A 28 -2.50 46.61 24.73
C CYS A 28 -3.05 45.87 25.94
N THR A 29 -4.34 45.96 26.16
CA THR A 29 -5.08 44.95 26.92
C THR A 29 -4.95 43.68 26.11
N GLY A 30 -4.06 42.79 26.55
CA GLY A 30 -3.99 41.43 26.00
C GLY A 30 -5.30 40.73 26.41
N ASP A 31 -6.15 40.57 25.46
CA ASP A 31 -7.18 39.56 25.47
C ASP A 31 -6.43 38.25 25.09
N ASP A 32 -6.14 37.41 26.09
CA ASP A 32 -5.67 36.05 25.90
C ASP A 32 -6.85 35.18 25.43
N GLY A 33 -7.51 35.57 24.36
CA GLY A 33 -8.30 34.70 23.54
C GLY A 33 -7.35 34.06 22.53
N GLY A 34 -6.88 32.85 22.80
CA GLY A 34 -6.28 31.97 21.81
C GLY A 34 -7.31 31.72 20.71
N GLY A 35 -7.41 32.63 19.74
CA GLY A 35 -8.13 32.38 18.50
C GLY A 35 -7.33 31.33 17.77
N GLU A 36 -7.80 30.09 17.77
CA GLU A 36 -7.36 29.09 16.82
C GLU A 36 -7.42 29.72 15.43
N ALA A 37 -6.34 29.65 14.68
CA ALA A 37 -6.35 30.10 13.31
C ALA A 37 -7.46 29.32 12.59
N ALA A 38 -8.42 30.04 11.99
CA ALA A 38 -9.46 29.39 11.22
C ALA A 38 -8.80 28.61 10.08
N GLY A 39 -9.11 27.31 9.99
CA GLY A 39 -8.71 26.48 8.85
C GLY A 39 -9.56 26.80 7.63
N ASP A 40 -9.13 26.36 6.48
CA ASP A 40 -9.91 26.45 5.25
C ASP A 40 -11.09 25.47 5.33
N VAL A 41 -12.28 25.97 5.02
CA VAL A 41 -13.48 25.11 4.95
C VAL A 41 -13.61 24.62 3.52
N VAL A 42 -13.58 23.30 3.33
CA VAL A 42 -13.75 22.67 2.04
C VAL A 42 -15.10 21.96 1.95
N GLY A 43 -15.64 21.87 0.74
CA GLY A 43 -16.98 21.34 0.48
C GLY A 43 -18.05 22.38 0.66
N GLU A 44 -18.79 22.63 -0.38
CA GLU A 44 -19.99 23.44 -0.39
C GLU A 44 -21.17 22.57 -0.80
N GLY A 45 -22.25 22.68 -0.05
CA GLY A 45 -23.50 21.96 -0.30
C GLY A 45 -23.93 21.06 0.83
N ASP A 46 -24.96 20.27 0.58
CA ASP A 46 -25.68 19.52 1.60
C ASP A 46 -25.07 18.13 1.91
N THR A 47 -23.97 17.73 1.23
CA THR A 47 -23.46 16.36 1.33
C THR A 47 -22.29 16.25 2.31
N TYR A 48 -21.17 16.92 2.04
CA TYR A 48 -19.96 16.81 2.89
C TYR A 48 -19.37 18.19 3.18
N ARG A 49 -18.80 18.34 4.40
CA ARG A 49 -18.13 19.58 4.79
C ARG A 49 -17.05 19.33 5.82
N ALA A 50 -15.80 19.69 5.50
CA ALA A 50 -14.67 19.59 6.41
C ALA A 50 -13.97 20.93 6.61
N THR A 51 -13.21 21.05 7.68
CA THR A 51 -12.26 22.13 7.91
C THR A 51 -10.86 21.55 7.88
N ILE A 52 -10.00 22.08 7.00
CA ILE A 52 -8.60 21.69 6.89
C ILE A 52 -7.73 22.81 7.43
N ARG A 53 -6.88 22.51 8.39
CA ARG A 53 -5.89 23.44 8.94
C ARG A 53 -4.52 22.81 8.79
N ARG A 54 -3.59 23.51 8.14
CA ARG A 54 -2.22 23.02 8.00
C ARG A 54 -1.33 23.61 9.07
N THR A 55 -0.52 22.76 9.69
CA THR A 55 0.51 23.17 10.66
C THR A 55 1.78 23.65 9.94
N GLU A 56 2.80 24.10 10.70
CA GLU A 56 4.07 24.62 10.16
C GLU A 56 4.76 23.61 9.23
N GLY A 57 4.63 22.30 9.49
CA GLY A 57 5.16 21.23 8.64
C GLY A 57 4.32 20.92 7.39
N GLY A 58 3.19 21.62 7.20
CA GLY A 58 2.26 21.35 6.10
C GLY A 58 1.29 20.18 6.34
N VAL A 59 1.37 19.52 7.48
CA VAL A 59 0.49 18.39 7.84
C VAL A 59 -0.96 18.88 7.94
N PRO A 60 -1.90 18.27 7.20
CA PRO A 60 -3.30 18.64 7.29
C PRO A 60 -3.95 18.06 8.56
N HIS A 61 -4.59 18.93 9.32
CA HIS A 61 -5.49 18.62 10.41
C HIS A 61 -6.91 18.81 9.91
N ILE A 62 -7.65 17.73 9.78
CA ILE A 62 -8.96 17.69 9.14
C ILE A 62 -10.02 17.42 10.21
N SER A 63 -11.01 18.28 10.29
CA SER A 63 -12.13 18.12 11.22
C SER A 63 -13.48 18.23 10.51
N GLY A 64 -14.42 17.40 10.91
CA GLY A 64 -15.77 17.34 10.36
C GLY A 64 -16.81 16.94 11.39
N GLY A 65 -18.07 16.96 11.01
CA GLY A 65 -19.20 16.56 11.86
C GLY A 65 -19.50 15.06 11.80
N SER A 66 -18.87 14.34 10.85
CA SER A 66 -18.99 12.90 10.66
C SER A 66 -17.70 12.34 10.06
N LEU A 67 -17.56 11.03 10.07
CA LEU A 67 -16.42 10.35 9.40
C LEU A 67 -16.41 10.63 7.90
N ALA A 68 -17.58 10.69 7.25
CA ALA A 68 -17.69 11.04 5.84
C ALA A 68 -17.22 12.47 5.54
N ASP A 69 -17.54 13.44 6.41
CA ASP A 69 -17.02 14.81 6.28
C ASP A 69 -15.47 14.82 6.33
N VAL A 70 -14.91 14.06 7.28
CA VAL A 70 -13.45 13.97 7.45
C VAL A 70 -12.79 13.23 6.28
N ALA A 71 -13.40 12.16 5.77
CA ALA A 71 -12.93 11.45 4.59
C ALA A 71 -12.97 12.35 3.33
N PHE A 72 -14.00 13.16 3.17
CA PHE A 72 -14.07 14.17 2.13
C PHE A 72 -12.91 15.18 2.24
N GLY A 73 -12.68 15.73 3.45
CA GLY A 73 -11.54 16.62 3.69
C GLY A 73 -10.19 15.96 3.42
N GLN A 74 -10.07 14.67 3.74
CA GLN A 74 -8.87 13.88 3.48
C GLN A 74 -8.63 13.70 1.97
N GLY A 75 -9.67 13.39 1.20
CA GLY A 75 -9.61 13.32 -0.27
C GLY A 75 -9.19 14.64 -0.89
N TRP A 76 -9.78 15.77 -0.42
CA TRP A 76 -9.41 17.11 -0.85
C TRP A 76 -7.92 17.41 -0.59
N ALA A 77 -7.45 17.24 0.66
CA ALA A 77 -6.06 17.50 1.03
C ALA A 77 -5.07 16.56 0.32
N SER A 78 -5.48 15.32 0.06
CA SER A 78 -4.72 14.36 -0.76
C SER A 78 -4.61 14.86 -2.21
N GLY A 79 -5.67 15.45 -2.77
CA GLY A 79 -5.66 16.10 -4.08
C GLY A 79 -4.70 17.28 -4.14
N GLU A 80 -4.64 18.12 -3.10
CA GLU A 80 -3.67 19.22 -3.01
C GLU A 80 -2.22 18.73 -3.00
N ASP A 81 -1.94 17.69 -2.21
CA ASP A 81 -0.56 17.25 -1.93
C ASP A 81 -0.07 16.15 -2.89
N ARG A 82 -0.99 15.28 -3.39
CA ARG A 82 -0.68 13.96 -3.94
C ARG A 82 -1.61 13.55 -5.11
N ALA A 83 -2.17 14.50 -5.85
CA ALA A 83 -3.08 14.18 -6.94
C ALA A 83 -2.53 13.14 -7.92
N CYS A 84 -1.26 13.27 -8.29
CA CYS A 84 -0.63 12.39 -9.25
C CYS A 84 -0.49 10.94 -8.77
N ASP A 85 -0.31 10.75 -7.46
CA ASP A 85 -0.13 9.42 -6.89
C ASP A 85 -1.43 8.61 -7.08
N LEU A 86 -2.59 9.14 -6.66
CA LEU A 86 -3.87 8.45 -6.84
C LEU A 86 -4.22 8.26 -8.32
N ALA A 87 -4.05 9.32 -9.14
CA ALA A 87 -4.39 9.25 -10.55
C ALA A 87 -3.60 8.17 -11.30
N ASP A 88 -2.29 8.01 -11.00
CA ASP A 88 -1.47 6.94 -11.57
C ASP A 88 -1.88 5.55 -11.07
N GLN A 89 -2.23 5.43 -9.78
CA GLN A 89 -2.68 4.14 -9.24
C GLN A 89 -4.00 3.69 -9.88
N VAL A 90 -4.92 4.60 -10.15
CA VAL A 90 -6.15 4.30 -10.90
C VAL A 90 -5.83 3.79 -12.31
N LEU A 91 -4.85 4.38 -13.02
CA LEU A 91 -4.40 3.86 -14.31
C LEU A 91 -3.80 2.47 -14.18
N LYS A 92 -2.97 2.24 -13.15
CA LYS A 92 -2.33 0.95 -12.91
C LYS A 92 -3.35 -0.17 -12.71
N VAL A 93 -4.25 -0.01 -11.74
CA VAL A 93 -5.19 -1.08 -11.37
C VAL A 93 -6.26 -1.34 -12.43
N SER A 94 -6.54 -0.34 -13.30
CA SER A 94 -7.41 -0.50 -14.47
C SER A 94 -6.67 -0.98 -15.73
N GLY A 95 -5.34 -1.19 -15.68
CA GLY A 95 -4.54 -1.62 -16.82
C GLY A 95 -4.59 -0.62 -17.98
N GLN A 96 -4.34 0.67 -17.70
CA GLN A 96 -4.42 1.76 -18.68
C GLN A 96 -3.16 2.63 -18.74
N ARG A 97 -2.08 2.23 -18.09
CA ARG A 97 -0.81 3.00 -18.11
C ARG A 97 -0.25 3.16 -19.52
N ALA A 98 -0.19 2.07 -20.29
CA ALA A 98 0.35 2.11 -21.65
C ALA A 98 -0.43 3.04 -22.58
N ARG A 99 -1.75 3.14 -22.41
CA ARG A 99 -2.61 4.05 -23.17
C ARG A 99 -2.27 5.53 -22.96
N TRP A 100 -1.89 5.91 -21.76
CA TRP A 100 -1.75 7.31 -21.37
C TRP A 100 -0.29 7.75 -21.19
N LEU A 101 0.58 6.84 -20.76
CA LEU A 101 1.98 7.11 -20.44
C LEU A 101 2.94 6.53 -21.51
N GLY A 102 2.40 5.86 -22.53
CA GLY A 102 3.19 5.14 -23.52
C GLY A 102 3.68 3.77 -23.01
N PRO A 103 4.48 3.03 -23.79
CA PRO A 103 4.90 1.69 -23.42
C PRO A 103 5.80 1.65 -22.18
N GLY A 104 6.49 2.75 -21.88
CA GLY A 104 7.54 2.78 -20.86
C GLY A 104 8.85 2.21 -21.38
N GLU A 105 9.90 2.28 -20.56
CA GLU A 105 11.17 1.62 -20.86
C GLU A 105 10.99 0.10 -20.79
N ASP A 106 11.46 -0.63 -21.81
CA ASP A 106 11.30 -2.09 -21.93
C ASP A 106 9.83 -2.55 -21.79
N ASP A 107 8.87 -1.77 -22.30
CA ASP A 107 7.43 -2.07 -22.29
C ASP A 107 6.82 -2.22 -20.88
N VAL A 108 7.43 -1.65 -19.84
CA VAL A 108 7.01 -1.82 -18.45
C VAL A 108 5.54 -1.44 -18.18
N HIS A 109 4.98 -0.45 -18.89
CA HIS A 109 3.58 -0.10 -18.74
C HIS A 109 2.65 -1.10 -19.44
N VAL A 110 3.07 -1.67 -20.58
CA VAL A 110 2.32 -2.73 -21.27
C VAL A 110 2.27 -3.98 -20.39
N GLU A 111 3.41 -4.39 -19.84
CA GLU A 111 3.49 -5.54 -18.93
C GLU A 111 2.65 -5.31 -17.66
N SER A 112 2.71 -4.11 -17.08
CA SER A 112 1.85 -3.72 -15.95
C SER A 112 0.38 -3.86 -16.29
N ASP A 113 -0.07 -3.33 -17.43
CA ASP A 113 -1.46 -3.39 -17.85
C ASP A 113 -1.94 -4.83 -18.09
N VAL A 114 -1.10 -5.66 -18.73
CA VAL A 114 -1.38 -7.09 -18.91
C VAL A 114 -1.52 -7.80 -17.56
N ALA A 115 -0.59 -7.57 -16.63
CA ALA A 115 -0.57 -8.21 -15.34
C ALA A 115 -1.80 -7.86 -14.50
N TRP A 116 -2.12 -6.56 -14.34
CA TRP A 116 -3.23 -6.12 -13.51
C TRP A 116 -4.59 -6.56 -14.07
N ARG A 117 -4.75 -6.61 -15.40
CA ARG A 117 -5.92 -7.21 -16.03
C ARG A 117 -5.94 -8.73 -15.87
N GLY A 118 -4.77 -9.39 -15.91
CA GLY A 118 -4.67 -10.84 -15.69
C GLY A 118 -4.92 -11.25 -14.24
N ILE A 119 -4.59 -10.40 -13.26
CA ILE A 119 -4.95 -10.57 -11.85
C ILE A 119 -6.47 -10.42 -11.67
N GLY A 120 -7.12 -9.54 -12.45
CA GLY A 120 -8.56 -9.35 -12.42
C GLY A 120 -9.05 -8.55 -11.22
N ILE A 121 -8.18 -7.75 -10.57
CA ILE A 121 -8.55 -7.04 -9.33
C ILE A 121 -9.64 -5.99 -9.54
N ALA A 122 -9.72 -5.38 -10.74
CA ALA A 122 -10.74 -4.38 -11.02
C ALA A 122 -12.14 -5.00 -11.08
N GLU A 123 -12.26 -6.16 -11.70
CA GLU A 123 -13.51 -6.94 -11.74
C GLU A 123 -13.89 -7.46 -10.35
N ALA A 124 -12.92 -8.05 -9.61
CA ALA A 124 -13.14 -8.52 -8.25
C ALA A 124 -13.61 -7.39 -7.32
N ALA A 125 -12.93 -6.26 -7.34
CA ALA A 125 -13.30 -5.10 -6.52
C ALA A 125 -14.66 -4.51 -6.89
N ALA A 126 -15.07 -4.57 -8.17
CA ALA A 126 -16.40 -4.13 -8.58
C ALA A 126 -17.49 -5.06 -8.06
N ASP A 127 -17.28 -6.37 -8.09
CA ASP A 127 -18.22 -7.36 -7.54
C ASP A 127 -18.31 -7.24 -6.01
N GLU A 128 -17.17 -7.06 -5.31
CA GLU A 128 -17.10 -6.85 -3.85
C GLU A 128 -17.78 -5.53 -3.42
N TRP A 129 -17.66 -4.47 -4.23
CA TRP A 129 -18.23 -3.17 -3.94
C TRP A 129 -19.75 -3.18 -3.77
N ASP A 130 -20.44 -4.02 -4.53
CA ASP A 130 -21.90 -4.15 -4.47
C ASP A 130 -22.37 -4.79 -3.14
N ASP A 131 -21.50 -5.57 -2.47
CA ASP A 131 -21.77 -6.25 -1.21
C ASP A 131 -20.98 -5.64 -0.02
N ALA A 132 -20.19 -4.59 -0.24
CA ALA A 132 -19.38 -3.94 0.79
C ALA A 132 -20.24 -3.29 1.89
N PRO A 133 -19.76 -3.26 3.16
CA PRO A 133 -20.46 -2.58 4.24
C PRO A 133 -20.75 -1.10 3.92
N ASP A 134 -21.93 -0.62 4.33
CA ASP A 134 -22.39 0.75 4.04
C ASP A 134 -21.39 1.84 4.49
N ASP A 135 -20.73 1.65 5.63
CA ASP A 135 -19.73 2.56 6.19
C ASP A 135 -18.41 2.57 5.41
N VAL A 136 -18.00 1.43 4.85
CA VAL A 136 -16.88 1.34 3.92
C VAL A 136 -17.23 2.08 2.62
N VAL A 137 -18.42 1.81 2.05
CA VAL A 137 -18.90 2.51 0.84
C VAL A 137 -18.94 4.02 1.06
N GLU A 138 -19.45 4.47 2.21
CA GLU A 138 -19.52 5.89 2.54
C GLU A 138 -18.13 6.53 2.67
N LEU A 139 -17.18 5.86 3.34
CA LEU A 139 -15.81 6.33 3.51
C LEU A 139 -15.12 6.60 2.16
N PHE A 140 -15.16 5.61 1.26
CA PHE A 140 -14.53 5.72 -0.07
C PHE A 140 -15.27 6.70 -0.98
N THR A 141 -16.60 6.77 -0.89
CA THR A 141 -17.42 7.73 -1.64
C THR A 141 -17.10 9.16 -1.25
N ALA A 142 -17.02 9.44 0.05
CA ALA A 142 -16.69 10.76 0.56
C ALA A 142 -15.24 11.17 0.19
N PHE A 143 -14.28 10.24 0.31
CA PHE A 143 -12.90 10.50 -0.09
C PHE A 143 -12.78 10.84 -1.59
N ALA A 144 -13.38 10.03 -2.46
CA ALA A 144 -13.38 10.27 -3.90
C ALA A 144 -14.05 11.62 -4.23
N ALA A 145 -15.17 11.94 -3.56
CA ALA A 145 -15.83 13.23 -3.72
C ALA A 145 -14.94 14.43 -3.34
N GLY A 146 -14.16 14.30 -2.25
CA GLY A 146 -13.21 15.33 -1.83
C GLY A 146 -12.08 15.55 -2.82
N TRP A 147 -11.48 14.47 -3.32
CA TRP A 147 -10.45 14.54 -4.36
C TRP A 147 -10.98 15.16 -5.66
N ASN A 148 -12.19 14.75 -6.08
CA ASN A 148 -12.85 15.28 -7.27
C ASN A 148 -13.20 16.75 -7.12
N ALA A 149 -13.65 17.17 -5.93
CA ALA A 149 -13.98 18.57 -5.66
C ALA A 149 -12.74 19.48 -5.72
N HIS A 150 -11.59 19.00 -5.22
CA HIS A 150 -10.33 19.72 -5.38
C HIS A 150 -9.94 19.82 -6.87
N LEU A 151 -10.02 18.73 -7.61
CA LEU A 151 -9.74 18.73 -9.05
C LEU A 151 -10.65 19.71 -9.81
N ASP A 152 -11.94 19.77 -9.47
CA ASP A 152 -12.90 20.69 -10.10
C ASP A 152 -12.57 22.15 -9.78
N GLU A 153 -12.13 22.46 -8.57
CA GLU A 153 -11.74 23.80 -8.15
C GLU A 153 -10.50 24.33 -8.88
N VAL A 154 -9.45 23.52 -8.96
CA VAL A 154 -8.16 23.98 -9.51
C VAL A 154 -8.00 23.67 -11.00
N GLY A 155 -8.76 22.73 -11.53
CA GLY A 155 -8.60 22.16 -12.86
C GLY A 155 -7.31 21.36 -13.02
N ILE A 156 -7.19 20.58 -14.10
CA ILE A 156 -6.01 19.74 -14.35
C ILE A 156 -4.70 20.55 -14.46
N ASP A 157 -4.76 21.77 -14.96
CA ASP A 157 -3.60 22.66 -15.10
C ASP A 157 -3.14 23.25 -13.75
N GLY A 158 -4.03 23.30 -12.76
CA GLY A 158 -3.76 23.83 -11.43
C GLY A 158 -3.24 22.80 -10.42
N LEU A 159 -3.22 21.53 -10.79
CA LEU A 159 -2.72 20.48 -9.91
C LEU A 159 -1.21 20.62 -9.63
N ALA A 160 -0.81 20.21 -8.44
CA ALA A 160 0.60 20.07 -8.10
C ALA A 160 1.15 18.72 -8.57
N GLY A 161 2.39 18.74 -9.13
CA GLY A 161 3.11 17.52 -9.48
C GLY A 161 3.21 17.23 -10.98
N TRP A 162 3.76 16.06 -11.30
CA TRP A 162 4.13 15.69 -12.67
C TRP A 162 2.95 15.43 -13.61
N CYS A 163 1.76 15.17 -13.06
CA CYS A 163 0.53 14.93 -13.82
C CYS A 163 -0.24 16.21 -14.17
N ALA A 164 0.22 17.38 -13.76
CA ALA A 164 -0.44 18.65 -14.05
C ALA A 164 -0.62 18.85 -15.57
N GLY A 165 -1.82 19.23 -15.98
CA GLY A 165 -2.16 19.42 -17.39
C GLY A 165 -2.32 18.14 -18.22
N GLN A 166 -2.21 16.97 -17.61
CA GLN A 166 -2.34 15.69 -18.31
C GLN A 166 -3.81 15.31 -18.51
N ALA A 167 -4.18 14.98 -19.75
CA ALA A 167 -5.57 14.71 -20.13
C ALA A 167 -6.15 13.42 -19.49
N TRP A 168 -5.31 12.55 -18.94
CA TRP A 168 -5.72 11.32 -18.26
C TRP A 168 -6.11 11.54 -16.79
N VAL A 169 -5.77 12.70 -16.22
CA VAL A 169 -6.23 13.05 -14.88
C VAL A 169 -7.70 13.48 -14.96
N ARG A 170 -8.54 12.73 -14.31
CA ARG A 170 -10.00 12.86 -14.37
C ARG A 170 -10.62 12.62 -12.99
N PRO A 171 -11.87 12.99 -12.76
CA PRO A 171 -12.59 12.54 -11.59
C PRO A 171 -12.52 11.02 -11.43
N VAL A 172 -12.31 10.56 -10.19
CA VAL A 172 -12.24 9.15 -9.84
C VAL A 172 -13.58 8.67 -9.29
N GLU A 173 -13.93 7.42 -9.60
CA GLU A 173 -15.09 6.78 -9.00
C GLU A 173 -14.70 6.16 -7.65
N PRO A 174 -15.61 6.09 -6.66
CA PRO A 174 -15.31 5.48 -5.35
C PRO A 174 -14.75 4.06 -5.45
N VAL A 175 -15.31 3.24 -6.33
CA VAL A 175 -14.84 1.87 -6.57
C VAL A 175 -13.42 1.82 -7.14
N GLU A 176 -12.95 2.84 -7.84
CA GLU A 176 -11.55 2.88 -8.33
C GLU A 176 -10.57 3.10 -7.18
N VAL A 177 -10.93 3.94 -6.20
CA VAL A 177 -10.14 4.12 -4.97
C VAL A 177 -10.16 2.83 -4.14
N TYR A 178 -11.30 2.15 -4.05
CA TYR A 178 -11.43 0.85 -3.41
C TYR A 178 -10.58 -0.22 -4.12
N THR A 179 -10.60 -0.27 -5.45
CA THR A 179 -9.75 -1.16 -6.26
C THR A 179 -8.26 -0.93 -5.97
N TYR A 180 -7.85 0.34 -5.82
CA TYR A 180 -6.48 0.64 -5.43
C TYR A 180 -6.16 0.11 -4.01
N ALA A 181 -7.06 0.29 -3.05
CA ALA A 181 -6.90 -0.27 -1.71
C ALA A 181 -6.76 -1.81 -1.74
N ARG A 182 -7.60 -2.49 -2.55
CA ARG A 182 -7.50 -3.94 -2.77
C ARG A 182 -6.17 -4.35 -3.40
N ALA A 183 -5.65 -3.58 -4.35
CA ALA A 183 -4.35 -3.84 -4.96
C ALA A 183 -3.18 -3.73 -3.96
N ILE A 184 -3.29 -2.86 -2.95
CA ILE A 184 -2.32 -2.78 -1.84
C ILE A 184 -2.29 -4.10 -1.05
N SER A 185 -3.41 -4.77 -0.84
CA SER A 185 -3.44 -6.05 -0.13
C SER A 185 -2.66 -7.16 -0.86
N LEU A 186 -2.52 -7.06 -2.20
CA LEU A 186 -1.83 -8.03 -3.04
C LEU A 186 -0.33 -7.77 -3.22
N GLN A 187 0.23 -6.74 -2.59
CA GLN A 187 1.62 -6.30 -2.85
C GLN A 187 2.70 -7.35 -2.59
N ALA A 188 2.49 -8.23 -1.61
CA ALA A 188 3.44 -9.28 -1.27
C ALA A 188 3.12 -10.63 -1.94
N SER A 189 2.21 -10.66 -2.90
CA SER A 189 1.74 -11.83 -3.63
C SER A 189 1.57 -11.52 -5.12
N SER A 190 0.36 -11.45 -5.63
CA SER A 190 0.08 -11.20 -7.07
C SER A 190 0.75 -9.93 -7.59
N GLY A 191 0.79 -8.85 -6.80
CA GLY A 191 1.47 -7.62 -7.18
C GLY A 191 2.97 -7.79 -7.37
N ALA A 192 3.63 -8.56 -6.49
CA ALA A 192 5.06 -8.88 -6.63
C ALA A 192 5.35 -9.83 -7.81
N LEU A 193 4.37 -10.62 -8.22
CA LEU A 193 4.48 -11.59 -9.31
C LEU A 193 3.96 -11.05 -10.65
N ALA A 194 3.53 -9.78 -10.72
CA ALA A 194 2.88 -9.18 -11.87
C ALA A 194 3.65 -9.38 -13.20
N GLY A 195 4.96 -9.12 -13.23
CA GLY A 195 5.79 -9.33 -14.42
C GLY A 195 5.84 -10.78 -14.87
N PHE A 196 5.82 -11.76 -13.95
CA PHE A 196 5.82 -13.18 -14.28
C PHE A 196 4.45 -13.68 -14.76
N ILE A 197 3.36 -13.01 -14.38
CA ILE A 197 2.02 -13.25 -14.91
C ILE A 197 1.96 -12.76 -16.36
N ALA A 198 2.48 -11.54 -16.62
CA ALA A 198 2.45 -10.93 -17.94
C ALA A 198 3.30 -11.66 -18.97
N SER A 199 4.43 -12.26 -18.53
CA SER A 199 5.37 -12.97 -19.41
C SER A 199 5.01 -14.44 -19.65
N ALA A 200 4.07 -15.02 -18.89
CA ALA A 200 3.74 -16.44 -18.98
C ALA A 200 3.07 -16.81 -20.32
N ALA A 201 3.71 -17.67 -21.09
CA ALA A 201 3.21 -18.13 -22.39
C ALA A 201 3.57 -19.61 -22.62
N PRO A 202 2.64 -20.41 -23.21
CA PRO A 202 2.92 -21.81 -23.48
C PRO A 202 4.00 -21.99 -24.56
N PRO A 203 4.81 -23.06 -24.49
CA PRO A 203 5.85 -23.34 -25.46
C PRO A 203 5.31 -23.33 -26.89
N GLY A 204 6.04 -22.67 -27.80
CA GLY A 204 5.70 -22.63 -29.25
C GLY A 204 4.60 -21.59 -29.57
N SER A 205 4.07 -20.84 -28.59
CA SER A 205 3.30 -19.64 -28.87
C SER A 205 4.29 -18.59 -29.41
N SER A 206 4.14 -18.19 -30.66
CA SER A 206 4.83 -17.02 -31.18
C SER A 206 4.18 -15.79 -30.55
N GLY A 207 4.69 -15.39 -29.39
CA GLY A 207 4.44 -14.04 -28.93
C GLY A 207 5.11 -13.09 -29.93
N ASP A 208 4.37 -12.14 -30.48
CA ASP A 208 4.94 -11.02 -31.21
C ASP A 208 5.65 -10.07 -30.21
N GLY A 209 6.71 -10.56 -29.63
CA GLY A 209 7.63 -9.88 -28.76
C GLY A 209 9.01 -10.47 -28.96
N ASP A 210 9.79 -9.89 -29.88
CA ASP A 210 11.23 -10.04 -29.95
C ASP A 210 11.86 -9.49 -28.66
N GLY A 211 11.79 -10.25 -27.58
CA GLY A 211 12.25 -9.83 -26.27
C GLY A 211 12.65 -10.96 -25.33
N ALA A 212 13.25 -12.06 -25.85
CA ALA A 212 14.13 -12.88 -25.04
C ALA A 212 15.47 -12.15 -24.92
N GLY A 213 15.50 -11.05 -24.16
CA GLY A 213 16.71 -10.35 -23.79
C GLY A 213 17.54 -11.25 -22.88
N GLU A 214 18.69 -11.75 -23.42
CA GLU A 214 19.74 -12.33 -22.60
C GLU A 214 20.10 -11.35 -21.47
N ALA A 215 19.86 -11.75 -20.22
CA ALA A 215 20.31 -11.03 -19.04
C ALA A 215 21.84 -11.05 -18.99
N GLY A 216 22.47 -10.07 -19.62
CA GLY A 216 23.91 -9.91 -19.69
C GLY A 216 24.31 -8.57 -20.27
N GLY A 217 24.11 -7.51 -19.56
CA GLY A 217 24.65 -6.18 -19.87
C GLY A 217 25.03 -5.44 -18.60
N ASP A 218 26.30 -5.00 -18.51
CA ASP A 218 26.80 -4.09 -17.49
C ASP A 218 25.87 -2.88 -17.40
N ARG A 219 25.22 -2.69 -16.24
CA ARG A 219 24.45 -1.49 -15.91
C ARG A 219 25.31 -0.57 -15.06
N ASP A 220 25.50 0.64 -15.54
CA ASP A 220 26.11 1.73 -14.78
C ASP A 220 25.23 2.04 -13.55
N ASP A 221 25.88 2.08 -12.39
CA ASP A 221 25.32 2.36 -11.07
C ASP A 221 24.97 3.84 -10.89
N ASP A 222 23.90 4.34 -11.50
CA ASP A 222 23.36 5.65 -11.17
C ASP A 222 21.88 5.80 -11.62
N ALA A 223 20.98 5.02 -11.03
CA ALA A 223 19.57 5.39 -10.97
C ALA A 223 18.93 4.61 -9.81
N ASP A 224 18.38 5.34 -8.86
CA ASP A 224 17.64 4.85 -7.69
C ASP A 224 16.23 4.38 -8.10
N THR A 225 16.19 3.50 -9.11
CA THR A 225 15.06 2.63 -9.41
C THR A 225 15.44 1.28 -8.83
N ALA A 226 14.69 0.80 -7.87
CA ALA A 226 14.90 -0.50 -7.26
C ALA A 226 15.10 -1.54 -8.37
N ALA A 227 16.35 -1.98 -8.56
CA ALA A 227 16.68 -3.04 -9.49
C ALA A 227 15.82 -4.26 -9.15
N PRO A 228 15.36 -5.04 -10.13
CA PRO A 228 14.72 -6.31 -9.84
C PRO A 228 15.70 -7.13 -9.03
N ALA A 229 15.39 -7.23 -7.76
CA ALA A 229 16.15 -8.03 -6.83
C ALA A 229 16.13 -9.46 -7.33
N GLY A 230 17.21 -10.23 -7.12
CA GLY A 230 17.25 -11.63 -7.52
C GLY A 230 16.04 -12.42 -6.94
N PRO A 231 15.79 -13.65 -7.38
CA PRO A 231 14.58 -14.42 -7.07
C PRO A 231 14.15 -14.40 -5.60
N ALA A 232 15.09 -14.34 -4.66
CA ALA A 232 14.80 -14.26 -3.22
C ALA A 232 14.16 -12.93 -2.76
N ALA A 233 14.35 -11.85 -3.49
CA ALA A 233 13.77 -10.56 -3.17
C ALA A 233 12.38 -10.35 -3.81
N LEU A 234 12.02 -11.19 -4.79
CA LEU A 234 10.72 -11.16 -5.46
C LEU A 234 9.59 -11.73 -4.59
N VAL A 235 9.94 -12.58 -3.62
CA VAL A 235 8.97 -13.21 -2.71
C VAL A 235 8.88 -12.47 -1.37
N ARG A 236 9.84 -11.58 -1.09
CA ARG A 236 9.80 -10.72 0.10
C ARG A 236 9.72 -9.26 -0.33
N PRO A 237 8.72 -8.50 0.14
CA PRO A 237 8.67 -7.08 -0.12
C PRO A 237 10.02 -6.44 0.21
N ALA A 238 10.51 -5.54 -0.64
CA ALA A 238 11.68 -4.72 -0.33
C ALA A 238 11.46 -3.83 0.91
N ALA A 239 10.19 -3.64 1.30
CA ALA A 239 9.79 -2.96 2.51
C ALA A 239 10.05 -3.82 3.75
N ALA A 240 10.63 -3.19 4.77
CA ALA A 240 10.81 -3.74 6.10
C ALA A 240 10.31 -2.71 7.12
N SER A 241 10.28 -3.04 8.39
CA SER A 241 9.90 -2.09 9.43
C SER A 241 10.41 -2.56 10.79
N ASN A 242 10.53 -1.64 11.72
CA ASN A 242 10.75 -1.95 13.11
C ASN A 242 9.66 -1.34 13.99
N GLY A 243 9.17 -2.09 14.96
CA GLY A 243 8.19 -1.63 15.95
C GLY A 243 8.51 -2.21 17.33
N TRP A 244 8.36 -1.38 18.37
CA TRP A 244 8.51 -1.82 19.76
C TRP A 244 7.38 -1.22 20.58
N ALA A 245 6.51 -2.08 21.13
CA ALA A 245 5.58 -1.71 22.19
C ALA A 245 6.20 -2.02 23.56
N ILE A 246 6.29 -1.01 24.40
CA ILE A 246 6.88 -1.12 25.76
C ILE A 246 5.77 -0.90 26.77
N GLY A 247 5.44 -1.94 27.54
CA GLY A 247 4.41 -1.88 28.57
C GLY A 247 4.91 -1.30 29.90
N GLU A 248 3.99 -1.10 30.86
CA GLU A 248 4.19 -0.44 32.17
C GLU A 248 5.41 -0.98 32.94
N ALA A 249 5.63 -2.30 32.93
CA ALA A 249 6.71 -2.95 33.68
C ALA A 249 8.12 -2.50 33.25
N ARG A 250 8.25 -1.88 32.07
CA ARG A 250 9.51 -1.39 31.49
C ARG A 250 9.47 0.12 31.20
N SER A 251 8.36 0.78 31.42
CA SER A 251 8.19 2.23 31.32
C SER A 251 8.55 2.89 32.63
N ALA A 252 9.30 3.98 32.61
CA ALA A 252 9.64 4.75 33.81
C ALA A 252 8.45 5.53 34.36
N GLU A 253 7.48 5.85 33.55
CA GLU A 253 6.30 6.66 33.87
C GLU A 253 5.02 5.84 34.05
N GLY A 254 5.10 4.52 33.82
CA GLY A 254 4.00 3.57 34.01
C GLY A 254 3.03 3.46 32.82
N GLY A 255 3.07 4.37 31.86
CA GLY A 255 2.28 4.29 30.61
C GLY A 255 2.97 3.46 29.56
N GLY A 256 2.25 3.09 28.51
CA GLY A 256 2.82 2.42 27.33
C GLY A 256 3.62 3.39 26.45
N MET A 257 4.58 2.83 25.71
CA MET A 257 5.34 3.58 24.69
C MET A 257 5.45 2.77 23.42
N LEU A 258 5.25 3.41 22.27
CA LEU A 258 5.42 2.80 20.95
C LEU A 258 6.56 3.50 20.20
N VAL A 259 7.48 2.70 19.65
CA VAL A 259 8.41 3.16 18.62
C VAL A 259 7.96 2.54 17.31
N ALA A 260 7.57 3.37 16.36
CA ALA A 260 7.15 3.00 15.03
C ALA A 260 8.19 3.50 14.02
N ASN A 261 8.74 2.59 13.22
CA ASN A 261 9.72 2.91 12.20
C ASN A 261 9.46 2.08 10.93
N PRO A 262 8.47 2.49 10.11
CA PRO A 262 8.23 1.85 8.81
C PRO A 262 9.37 2.24 7.84
N HIS A 263 9.91 1.23 7.11
CA HIS A 263 10.95 1.42 6.10
C HIS A 263 10.32 1.41 4.70
N PHE A 264 9.32 2.26 4.51
CA PHE A 264 8.65 2.43 3.23
C PHE A 264 9.37 3.47 2.37
N PRO A 265 9.22 3.43 1.02
CA PRO A 265 9.84 4.37 0.11
C PRO A 265 9.44 5.83 0.42
N TRP A 266 10.34 6.77 0.14
CA TRP A 266 10.05 8.19 0.25
C TRP A 266 9.40 8.76 -1.01
N GLU A 267 9.40 7.98 -2.08
CA GLU A 267 8.82 8.31 -3.37
C GLU A 267 7.98 7.16 -3.91
N GLY A 268 7.08 7.45 -4.82
CA GLY A 268 6.22 6.46 -5.47
C GLY A 268 4.98 6.08 -4.66
N GLU A 269 4.36 4.98 -5.08
CA GLU A 269 3.02 4.55 -4.62
C GLU A 269 2.93 4.15 -3.14
N LEU A 270 4.04 3.67 -2.57
CA LEU A 270 4.08 3.22 -1.18
C LEU A 270 4.52 4.31 -0.21
N ARG A 271 4.61 5.55 -0.67
CA ARG A 271 4.97 6.68 0.16
C ARG A 271 3.89 6.99 1.18
N PHE A 272 4.28 7.16 2.45
CA PHE A 272 3.37 7.65 3.49
C PHE A 272 3.07 9.14 3.34
N TRP A 273 1.85 9.49 3.73
CA TRP A 273 1.35 10.85 3.85
C TRP A 273 0.79 11.05 5.26
N GLU A 274 1.27 12.06 5.96
CA GLU A 274 0.95 12.34 7.37
C GLU A 274 -0.32 13.18 7.46
N VAL A 275 -1.24 12.82 8.37
CA VAL A 275 -2.55 13.46 8.49
C VAL A 275 -3.12 13.31 9.90
N HIS A 276 -3.93 14.27 10.34
CA HIS A 276 -4.71 14.21 11.56
C HIS A 276 -6.21 14.30 11.23
N LEU A 277 -7.00 13.34 11.70
CA LEU A 277 -8.44 13.22 11.46
C LEU A 277 -9.19 13.38 12.76
N THR A 278 -10.21 14.28 12.80
CA THR A 278 -10.99 14.58 14.00
C THR A 278 -12.49 14.64 13.70
N VAL A 279 -13.26 13.75 14.31
CA VAL A 279 -14.71 13.85 14.48
C VAL A 279 -14.97 14.04 15.98
N PRO A 280 -15.46 15.21 16.43
CA PRO A 280 -15.54 15.50 17.85
C PRO A 280 -16.36 14.49 18.65
N GLY A 281 -15.71 13.76 19.56
CA GLY A 281 -16.31 12.74 20.41
C GLY A 281 -16.43 11.35 19.77
N GLU A 282 -15.90 11.15 18.57
CA GLU A 282 -15.94 9.87 17.87
C GLU A 282 -14.54 9.45 17.35
N VAL A 283 -13.79 10.35 16.70
CA VAL A 283 -12.48 10.05 16.12
C VAL A 283 -11.52 11.21 16.44
N ASP A 284 -10.35 10.88 16.94
CA ASP A 284 -9.25 11.83 17.10
C ASP A 284 -7.92 11.05 16.92
N VAL A 285 -7.48 10.93 15.66
CA VAL A 285 -6.37 10.07 15.26
C VAL A 285 -5.34 10.85 14.47
N TYR A 286 -4.11 10.84 14.94
CA TYR A 286 -2.96 11.38 14.21
C TYR A 286 -2.08 10.23 13.72
N GLY A 287 -1.66 10.29 12.47
CA GLY A 287 -0.81 9.23 11.93
C GLY A 287 -0.43 9.42 10.47
N ALA A 288 -0.24 8.32 9.80
CA ALA A 288 0.11 8.29 8.39
C ALA A 288 -0.68 7.22 7.63
N GLN A 289 -0.98 7.53 6.38
CA GLN A 289 -1.63 6.64 5.43
C GLN A 289 -0.81 6.56 4.14
N LEU A 290 -0.95 5.49 3.39
CA LEU A 290 -0.44 5.43 2.02
C LEU A 290 -1.15 6.47 1.15
N SER A 291 -0.38 7.13 0.28
CA SER A 291 -0.88 8.22 -0.55
C SER A 291 -2.06 7.78 -1.40
N GLY A 292 -3.15 8.54 -1.37
CA GLY A 292 -4.35 8.28 -2.16
C GLY A 292 -5.37 7.32 -1.54
N LEU A 293 -5.19 6.92 -0.27
CA LEU A 293 -6.15 6.07 0.46
C LEU A 293 -6.82 6.83 1.61
N PRO A 294 -8.10 6.54 1.92
CA PRO A 294 -8.77 7.08 3.11
C PRO A 294 -8.29 6.41 4.40
N GLY A 295 -8.54 7.08 5.53
CA GLY A 295 -8.24 6.59 6.87
C GLY A 295 -6.78 6.79 7.30
N ILE A 296 -6.34 6.03 8.30
CA ILE A 296 -4.97 6.05 8.85
C ILE A 296 -4.47 4.61 8.99
N GLY A 297 -3.33 4.31 8.37
CA GLY A 297 -2.72 2.98 8.41
C GLY A 297 -1.93 2.74 9.69
N ILE A 298 -1.15 3.73 10.14
CA ILE A 298 -0.39 3.69 11.40
C ILE A 298 -0.60 5.00 12.15
N GLY A 299 -0.81 4.97 13.45
CA GLY A 299 -1.15 6.19 14.17
C GLY A 299 -1.30 6.02 15.68
N PHE A 300 -1.85 7.07 16.27
CA PHE A 300 -2.18 7.10 17.70
C PHE A 300 -3.40 7.98 17.98
N THR A 301 -4.06 7.63 19.05
CA THR A 301 -5.12 8.39 19.73
C THR A 301 -4.61 8.90 21.07
N ASP A 302 -5.46 9.44 21.91
CA ASP A 302 -5.14 9.76 23.30
C ASP A 302 -5.09 8.52 24.21
N SER A 303 -5.63 7.36 23.79
CA SER A 303 -5.72 6.14 24.57
C SER A 303 -4.78 5.02 24.11
N PHE A 304 -4.47 4.93 22.81
CA PHE A 304 -3.58 3.90 22.29
C PHE A 304 -2.81 4.35 21.04
N ALA A 305 -1.80 3.57 20.67
CA ALA A 305 -1.01 3.76 19.45
C ALA A 305 -0.74 2.42 18.78
N TRP A 306 -0.67 2.40 17.44
CA TRP A 306 -0.36 1.21 16.67
C TRP A 306 0.58 1.48 15.50
N THR A 307 1.29 0.45 15.11
CA THR A 307 2.13 0.43 13.91
C THR A 307 2.13 -0.95 13.28
N HIS A 308 2.59 -1.01 12.04
CA HIS A 308 2.75 -2.26 11.32
C HIS A 308 4.22 -2.56 11.02
N THR A 309 4.55 -3.85 10.97
CA THR A 309 5.77 -4.35 10.35
C THR A 309 5.40 -5.44 9.36
N VAL A 310 6.23 -5.66 8.33
CA VAL A 310 5.96 -6.73 7.37
C VAL A 310 6.08 -8.09 8.05
N SER A 311 5.05 -8.92 7.94
CA SER A 311 5.06 -10.28 8.46
C SER A 311 5.95 -11.19 7.60
N ALA A 312 6.60 -12.16 8.24
CA ALA A 312 7.41 -13.17 7.57
C ALA A 312 6.58 -14.34 6.98
N GLY A 313 5.26 -14.34 7.18
CA GLY A 313 4.38 -15.38 6.65
C GLY A 313 4.31 -15.36 5.12
N ASN A 314 4.11 -16.52 4.51
CA ASN A 314 3.89 -16.63 3.08
C ASN A 314 2.51 -16.05 2.71
N ARG A 315 2.44 -15.34 1.59
CA ARG A 315 1.21 -14.71 1.08
C ARG A 315 0.58 -15.48 -0.07
N PHE A 316 1.27 -16.49 -0.57
CA PHE A 316 0.78 -17.37 -1.61
C PHE A 316 1.40 -18.77 -1.47
N THR A 317 0.76 -19.72 -2.10
CA THR A 317 1.30 -21.06 -2.33
C THR A 317 1.49 -21.24 -3.82
N ALA A 318 2.69 -21.65 -4.25
CA ALA A 318 2.96 -22.02 -5.63
C ALA A 318 2.66 -23.52 -5.84
N TYR A 319 2.23 -23.87 -7.04
CA TYR A 319 1.92 -25.24 -7.44
C TYR A 319 2.59 -25.55 -8.76
N ARG A 320 3.33 -26.64 -8.79
CA ARG A 320 3.87 -27.21 -10.03
C ARG A 320 2.80 -28.08 -10.68
N LEU A 321 2.46 -27.77 -11.92
CA LEU A 321 1.50 -28.54 -12.71
C LEU A 321 2.26 -29.45 -13.66
N ASP A 322 1.98 -30.76 -13.61
CA ASP A 322 2.48 -31.73 -14.58
C ASP A 322 1.59 -31.70 -15.81
N LEU A 323 2.18 -31.40 -16.99
CA LEU A 323 1.43 -31.21 -18.23
C LEU A 323 1.18 -32.53 -18.95
N VAL A 324 0.12 -32.57 -19.73
CA VAL A 324 -0.18 -33.70 -20.60
C VAL A 324 0.71 -33.67 -21.80
N PRO A 325 1.47 -34.75 -22.12
CA PRO A 325 2.36 -34.79 -23.28
C PRO A 325 1.67 -34.35 -24.56
N GLY A 326 2.24 -33.35 -25.25
CA GLY A 326 1.70 -32.79 -26.49
C GLY A 326 0.55 -31.79 -26.31
N SER A 327 0.19 -31.42 -25.05
CA SER A 327 -0.80 -30.41 -24.75
C SER A 327 -0.28 -29.48 -23.62
N PRO A 328 0.49 -28.45 -23.95
CA PRO A 328 1.14 -27.60 -22.94
C PRO A 328 0.20 -26.72 -22.12
N THR A 329 -1.10 -26.72 -22.43
CA THR A 329 -2.15 -25.99 -21.70
C THR A 329 -3.11 -26.91 -20.97
N THR A 330 -2.80 -28.22 -20.91
CA THR A 330 -3.60 -29.21 -20.17
C THR A 330 -2.72 -29.87 -19.11
N TYR A 331 -3.20 -29.92 -17.88
CA TYR A 331 -2.45 -30.48 -16.75
C TYR A 331 -3.19 -31.61 -16.06
N ARG A 332 -2.45 -32.46 -15.34
CA ARG A 332 -2.98 -33.57 -14.56
C ARG A 332 -3.53 -33.05 -13.21
N TYR A 333 -4.59 -33.67 -12.71
CA TYR A 333 -5.14 -33.43 -11.38
C TYR A 333 -5.79 -34.71 -10.86
N GLY A 334 -5.08 -35.45 -10.03
CA GLY A 334 -5.45 -36.81 -9.64
C GLY A 334 -5.60 -37.72 -10.85
N ASP A 335 -6.74 -38.38 -10.98
CA ASP A 335 -7.07 -39.25 -12.12
C ASP A 335 -7.64 -38.48 -13.34
N GLU A 336 -7.77 -37.15 -13.23
CA GLU A 336 -8.36 -36.28 -14.26
C GLU A 336 -7.31 -35.43 -14.96
N THR A 337 -7.73 -34.77 -16.04
CA THR A 337 -6.99 -33.69 -16.67
C THR A 337 -7.83 -32.43 -16.69
N ARG A 338 -7.21 -31.28 -16.53
CA ARG A 338 -7.85 -29.96 -16.56
C ARG A 338 -7.16 -29.08 -17.61
N GLU A 339 -7.93 -28.24 -18.25
CA GLU A 339 -7.43 -27.24 -19.17
C GLU A 339 -7.20 -25.91 -18.44
N MET A 340 -6.15 -25.21 -18.80
CA MET A 340 -5.92 -23.85 -18.39
C MET A 340 -6.85 -22.92 -19.15
N THR A 341 -7.24 -21.83 -18.50
CA THR A 341 -8.11 -20.82 -19.10
C THR A 341 -7.26 -19.68 -19.66
N PRO A 342 -7.28 -19.43 -20.98
CA PRO A 342 -6.68 -18.22 -21.56
C PRO A 342 -7.63 -17.04 -21.41
N THR A 343 -7.07 -15.84 -21.14
CA THR A 343 -7.78 -14.57 -21.20
C THR A 343 -7.02 -13.61 -22.10
N GLU A 344 -7.65 -13.17 -23.19
CA GLU A 344 -7.07 -12.19 -24.11
C GLU A 344 -7.33 -10.76 -23.61
N HIS A 345 -6.26 -9.96 -23.57
CA HIS A 345 -6.30 -8.55 -23.18
C HIS A 345 -5.87 -7.69 -24.38
N THR A 346 -6.72 -6.77 -24.80
CA THR A 346 -6.35 -5.73 -25.75
C THR A 346 -5.78 -4.54 -25.00
N ILE A 347 -4.50 -4.30 -25.15
CA ILE A 347 -3.77 -3.19 -24.54
C ILE A 347 -3.62 -2.08 -25.57
N GLU A 348 -4.13 -0.90 -25.24
CA GLU A 348 -3.92 0.32 -26.01
C GLU A 348 -2.60 0.95 -25.59
N VAL A 349 -1.80 1.37 -26.56
CA VAL A 349 -0.44 1.90 -26.34
C VAL A 349 -0.28 3.22 -27.08
N LEU A 350 0.04 4.28 -26.35
CA LEU A 350 0.35 5.59 -26.92
C LEU A 350 1.78 5.56 -27.49
N GLY A 351 1.88 5.80 -28.80
CA GLY A 351 3.16 5.94 -29.48
C GLY A 351 3.78 7.33 -29.34
N ASP A 352 5.07 7.43 -29.64
CA ASP A 352 5.83 8.70 -29.65
C ASP A 352 5.28 9.74 -30.63
N ASP A 353 4.55 9.30 -31.64
CA ASP A 353 3.88 10.15 -32.62
C ASP A 353 2.52 10.69 -32.15
N GLY A 354 2.09 10.28 -30.95
CA GLY A 354 0.80 10.63 -30.36
C GLY A 354 -0.38 9.79 -30.85
N GLU A 355 -0.14 8.78 -31.71
CA GLU A 355 -1.18 7.85 -32.14
C GLU A 355 -1.31 6.69 -31.14
N VAL A 356 -2.55 6.26 -30.89
CA VAL A 356 -2.82 5.10 -30.04
C VAL A 356 -2.96 3.86 -30.91
N THR A 357 -2.12 2.87 -30.66
CA THR A 357 -2.18 1.55 -31.28
C THR A 357 -2.71 0.52 -30.29
N SER A 358 -2.96 -0.70 -30.74
CA SER A 358 -3.41 -1.78 -29.85
C SER A 358 -2.54 -3.03 -30.08
N THR A 359 -2.19 -3.69 -28.99
CA THR A 359 -1.57 -5.01 -29.00
C THR A 359 -2.45 -5.98 -28.20
N THR A 360 -2.43 -7.26 -28.56
CA THR A 360 -3.14 -8.31 -27.82
C THR A 360 -2.13 -9.14 -27.05
N ARG A 361 -2.41 -9.42 -25.78
CA ARG A 361 -1.64 -10.31 -24.91
C ARG A 361 -2.60 -11.30 -24.27
N THR A 362 -2.10 -12.48 -23.94
CA THR A 362 -2.90 -13.52 -23.31
C THR A 362 -2.29 -13.89 -21.97
N THR A 363 -3.07 -13.81 -20.90
CA THR A 363 -2.72 -14.41 -19.61
C THR A 363 -3.41 -15.76 -19.48
N TRP A 364 -2.84 -16.63 -18.65
CA TRP A 364 -3.31 -17.98 -18.45
C TRP A 364 -3.54 -18.25 -16.97
N ALA A 365 -4.57 -19.01 -16.67
CA ALA A 365 -4.88 -19.40 -15.30
C ALA A 365 -5.21 -20.89 -15.19
N SER A 366 -4.81 -21.50 -14.09
CA SER A 366 -5.30 -22.79 -13.62
C SER A 366 -6.47 -22.58 -12.65
N HIS A 367 -7.01 -23.65 -12.07
CA HIS A 367 -7.98 -23.54 -10.98
C HIS A 367 -7.39 -23.04 -9.66
N TYR A 368 -6.06 -23.00 -9.54
CA TYR A 368 -5.38 -22.38 -8.40
C TYR A 368 -5.28 -20.87 -8.53
N GLY A 369 -5.04 -20.37 -9.75
CA GLY A 369 -4.83 -18.96 -10.05
C GLY A 369 -3.96 -18.78 -11.31
N PRO A 370 -3.33 -17.59 -11.49
CA PRO A 370 -2.53 -17.28 -12.65
C PRO A 370 -1.35 -18.23 -12.85
N ILE A 371 -1.01 -18.49 -14.13
CA ILE A 371 0.25 -19.12 -14.49
C ILE A 371 1.35 -18.05 -14.46
N ILE A 372 2.54 -18.44 -14.00
CA ILE A 372 3.70 -17.56 -13.92
C ILE A 372 4.91 -18.15 -14.65
N ASP A 373 5.65 -17.29 -15.32
CA ASP A 373 6.97 -17.64 -15.90
C ASP A 373 8.08 -17.22 -14.94
N PHE A 374 8.33 -18.06 -13.94
CA PHE A 374 9.33 -17.77 -12.92
C PHE A 374 10.74 -18.19 -13.37
N PRO A 375 11.78 -17.36 -13.19
CA PRO A 375 13.14 -17.67 -13.63
C PRO A 375 13.66 -19.01 -13.10
N GLY A 376 14.03 -19.90 -14.02
CA GLY A 376 14.49 -21.26 -13.71
C GLY A 376 13.38 -22.32 -13.61
N PHE A 377 12.12 -21.90 -13.66
CA PHE A 377 10.92 -22.75 -13.62
C PHE A 377 9.92 -22.34 -14.71
N GLY A 378 10.41 -21.94 -15.86
CA GLY A 378 9.59 -21.48 -16.98
C GLY A 378 8.59 -22.53 -17.46
N TRP A 379 7.62 -22.08 -18.26
CA TRP A 379 6.63 -22.96 -18.87
C TRP A 379 7.29 -23.84 -19.95
N THR A 380 7.30 -25.15 -19.71
CA THR A 380 7.89 -26.16 -20.60
C THR A 380 6.81 -27.05 -21.21
N ASP A 381 7.20 -28.02 -22.06
CA ASP A 381 6.28 -29.05 -22.56
C ASP A 381 5.85 -30.06 -21.47
N GLU A 382 6.54 -30.08 -20.33
CA GLU A 382 6.34 -31.07 -19.28
C GLU A 382 5.70 -30.49 -18.02
N ALA A 383 5.99 -29.22 -17.68
CA ALA A 383 5.52 -28.58 -16.46
C ALA A 383 5.42 -27.05 -16.57
N THR A 384 4.61 -26.47 -15.74
CA THR A 384 4.55 -25.01 -15.47
C THR A 384 4.22 -24.75 -14.01
N ILE A 385 4.27 -23.49 -13.61
CA ILE A 385 3.94 -23.04 -12.24
C ILE A 385 2.73 -22.12 -12.25
N THR A 386 1.84 -22.34 -11.31
CA THR A 386 0.72 -21.48 -10.94
C THR A 386 0.80 -21.16 -9.46
N PHE A 387 0.00 -20.25 -8.96
CA PHE A 387 -0.05 -19.95 -7.54
C PHE A 387 -1.47 -19.58 -7.09
N ARG A 388 -1.74 -19.77 -5.79
CA ARG A 388 -2.92 -19.27 -5.10
C ARG A 388 -2.50 -18.15 -4.16
N ASP A 389 -3.06 -16.96 -4.34
CA ASP A 389 -2.87 -15.81 -3.48
C ASP A 389 -3.78 -15.91 -2.26
N ALA A 390 -3.24 -15.68 -1.06
CA ALA A 390 -4.01 -15.71 0.18
C ALA A 390 -4.90 -14.47 0.38
N ASN A 391 -4.60 -13.38 -0.34
CA ASN A 391 -5.33 -12.12 -0.24
C ASN A 391 -6.26 -11.84 -1.43
N ILE A 392 -6.34 -12.75 -2.42
CA ILE A 392 -7.16 -12.48 -3.60
C ILE A 392 -8.64 -12.32 -3.26
N ASP A 393 -9.08 -13.05 -2.25
CA ASP A 393 -10.47 -13.04 -1.76
C ASP A 393 -10.59 -12.27 -0.41
N ASN A 394 -9.62 -11.40 -0.05
CA ASN A 394 -9.65 -10.63 1.20
C ASN A 394 -10.42 -9.31 1.00
N ASP A 395 -11.72 -9.37 1.01
CA ASP A 395 -12.65 -8.24 0.92
C ASP A 395 -12.80 -7.47 2.24
N GLU A 396 -12.35 -8.04 3.37
CA GLU A 396 -12.38 -7.40 4.69
C GLU A 396 -11.28 -6.34 4.90
N PHE A 397 -10.35 -6.18 3.96
CA PHE A 397 -9.22 -5.24 4.11
C PHE A 397 -9.67 -3.81 4.46
N ALA A 398 -10.66 -3.25 3.75
CA ALA A 398 -11.14 -1.91 4.00
C ALA A 398 -11.87 -1.78 5.34
N ALA A 399 -12.73 -2.76 5.68
CA ALA A 399 -13.43 -2.83 6.96
C ALA A 399 -12.46 -2.97 8.15
N GLN A 400 -11.37 -3.72 7.97
CA GLN A 400 -10.30 -3.84 8.98
C GLN A 400 -9.69 -2.49 9.33
N TYR A 401 -9.28 -1.70 8.33
CA TYR A 401 -8.64 -0.40 8.58
C TYR A 401 -9.65 0.66 9.04
N LEU A 402 -10.90 0.57 8.61
CA LEU A 402 -11.97 1.41 9.14
C LEU A 402 -12.22 1.11 10.63
N GLY A 403 -12.33 -0.16 11.01
CA GLY A 403 -12.48 -0.55 12.41
C GLY A 403 -11.29 -0.11 13.27
N MET A 404 -10.07 -0.20 12.76
CA MET A 404 -8.88 0.30 13.47
C MET A 404 -8.89 1.82 13.65
N LEU A 405 -9.40 2.56 12.66
CA LEU A 405 -9.54 4.03 12.71
C LEU A 405 -10.55 4.48 13.77
N THR A 406 -11.62 3.71 13.94
CA THR A 406 -12.76 4.06 14.80
C THR A 406 -12.72 3.41 16.18
N ALA A 407 -11.70 2.60 16.49
CA ALA A 407 -11.54 1.98 17.80
C ALA A 407 -11.29 3.05 18.88
N ASP A 408 -12.02 2.96 19.99
CA ASP A 408 -11.91 3.88 21.13
C ASP A 408 -10.72 3.54 22.04
N ASP A 409 -10.35 2.25 22.09
CA ASP A 409 -9.26 1.76 22.95
C ASP A 409 -8.55 0.53 22.38
N LEU A 410 -7.54 0.02 23.11
CA LEU A 410 -6.77 -1.15 22.71
C LEU A 410 -7.60 -2.45 22.68
N ASP A 411 -8.65 -2.57 23.49
CA ASP A 411 -9.50 -3.77 23.51
C ASP A 411 -10.34 -3.85 22.24
N GLU A 412 -10.89 -2.72 21.80
CA GLU A 412 -11.61 -2.62 20.52
C GLU A 412 -10.67 -2.84 19.33
N LEU A 413 -9.44 -2.28 19.36
CA LEU A 413 -8.44 -2.57 18.33
C LEU A 413 -8.17 -4.09 18.24
N ILE A 414 -8.07 -4.79 19.36
CA ILE A 414 -7.88 -6.25 19.42
C ILE A 414 -9.12 -6.97 18.87
N GLU A 415 -10.32 -6.51 19.21
CA GLU A 415 -11.58 -7.08 18.73
C GLU A 415 -11.67 -7.00 17.19
N VAL A 416 -11.35 -5.86 16.60
CA VAL A 416 -11.29 -5.70 15.14
C VAL A 416 -10.35 -6.71 14.49
N HIS A 417 -9.19 -6.98 15.08
CA HIS A 417 -8.26 -8.00 14.55
C HIS A 417 -8.77 -9.44 14.66
N THR A 418 -9.71 -9.72 15.57
CA THR A 418 -10.25 -11.06 15.78
C THR A 418 -11.57 -11.30 15.04
N GLU A 419 -12.38 -10.26 14.88
CA GLU A 419 -13.71 -10.36 14.27
C GLU A 419 -13.68 -10.10 12.76
N VAL A 420 -12.91 -9.09 12.31
CA VAL A 420 -12.78 -8.75 10.88
C VAL A 420 -11.68 -9.55 10.22
N ASN A 421 -10.46 -9.53 10.78
CA ASN A 421 -9.31 -10.32 10.33
C ASN A 421 -8.86 -10.06 8.88
N GLY A 422 -8.99 -8.80 8.44
CA GLY A 422 -8.67 -8.35 7.07
C GLY A 422 -7.23 -7.86 6.85
N VAL A 423 -6.32 -8.01 7.82
CA VAL A 423 -4.92 -7.57 7.68
C VAL A 423 -4.19 -8.40 6.61
N PRO A 424 -3.64 -7.79 5.53
CA PRO A 424 -3.17 -8.57 4.40
C PRO A 424 -1.77 -9.16 4.58
N LEU A 425 -0.81 -8.38 5.10
CA LEU A 425 0.62 -8.77 5.12
C LEU A 425 1.41 -8.22 6.31
N PHE A 426 0.75 -7.65 7.30
CA PHE A 426 1.43 -6.95 8.38
C PHE A 426 1.24 -7.63 9.74
N ASN A 427 2.29 -7.58 10.57
CA ASN A 427 2.14 -7.65 12.01
C ASN A 427 1.55 -6.34 12.51
N THR A 428 0.73 -6.37 13.55
CA THR A 428 0.30 -5.19 14.28
C THR A 428 0.95 -5.16 15.65
N ILE A 429 1.51 -4.01 16.00
CA ILE A 429 2.19 -3.74 17.26
C ILE A 429 1.53 -2.52 17.87
N ALA A 430 1.00 -2.66 19.08
CA ALA A 430 0.24 -1.60 19.72
C ALA A 430 0.56 -1.46 21.21
N THR A 431 0.26 -0.30 21.76
CA THR A 431 0.36 -0.01 23.19
C THR A 431 -0.76 0.96 23.60
N SER A 432 -1.15 0.93 24.89
CA SER A 432 -2.14 1.83 25.44
C SER A 432 -1.56 2.70 26.55
N ASP A 433 -2.25 3.79 26.89
CA ASP A 433 -1.91 4.74 27.94
C ASP A 433 -1.88 4.08 29.32
N ASP A 434 -2.71 3.03 29.55
CA ASP A 434 -2.74 2.23 30.77
C ASP A 434 -1.55 1.26 30.89
N GLY A 435 -0.61 1.28 29.94
CA GLY A 435 0.66 0.54 30.00
C GLY A 435 0.60 -0.88 29.46
N ARG A 436 -0.43 -1.26 28.72
CA ARG A 436 -0.47 -2.53 27.99
C ARG A 436 0.41 -2.46 26.73
N ALA A 437 0.99 -3.59 26.35
CA ALA A 437 1.69 -3.77 25.08
C ALA A 437 1.13 -5.02 24.40
N TRP A 438 0.82 -4.91 23.11
CA TRP A 438 0.21 -5.97 22.33
C TRP A 438 0.94 -6.18 20.99
N TYR A 439 0.95 -7.42 20.54
CA TYR A 439 1.48 -7.84 19.26
C TYR A 439 0.60 -8.93 18.68
N ALA A 440 0.30 -8.85 17.42
CA ALA A 440 -0.33 -9.92 16.67
C ALA A 440 0.21 -10.00 15.24
N ASP A 441 0.26 -11.21 14.70
CA ASP A 441 0.33 -11.49 13.29
C ASP A 441 -0.99 -12.15 12.91
N THR A 442 -1.94 -11.32 12.48
CA THR A 442 -3.26 -11.74 11.98
C THR A 442 -3.33 -11.65 10.45
N SER A 443 -2.16 -11.53 9.81
CA SER A 443 -2.09 -11.36 8.37
C SER A 443 -2.49 -12.63 7.62
N ALA A 444 -3.16 -12.45 6.46
CA ALA A 444 -3.62 -13.55 5.63
C ALA A 444 -2.46 -14.45 5.18
N THR A 445 -2.59 -15.74 5.41
CA THR A 445 -1.63 -16.78 5.00
C THR A 445 -2.39 -17.96 4.40
N PRO A 446 -1.77 -18.72 3.48
CA PRO A 446 -2.39 -19.94 2.96
C PRO A 446 -2.70 -20.94 4.07
N ASN A 447 -3.91 -21.48 4.05
CA ASN A 447 -4.35 -22.54 4.97
C ASN A 447 -4.13 -23.89 4.31
N LEU A 448 -2.99 -24.52 4.59
CA LEU A 448 -2.63 -25.84 4.06
C LEU A 448 -3.13 -26.95 4.99
N SER A 449 -3.55 -28.09 4.42
CA SER A 449 -3.89 -29.27 5.20
C SER A 449 -2.64 -29.91 5.82
N ASP A 450 -2.83 -30.74 6.86
CA ASP A 450 -1.73 -31.49 7.47
C ASP A 450 -1.05 -32.42 6.46
N GLU A 451 -1.82 -32.98 5.51
CA GLU A 451 -1.33 -33.84 4.42
C GLU A 451 -0.44 -33.02 3.46
N ALA A 452 -0.88 -31.84 3.07
CA ALA A 452 -0.10 -30.95 2.18
C ALA A 452 1.20 -30.50 2.83
N LEU A 453 1.17 -30.17 4.14
CA LEU A 453 2.36 -29.82 4.91
C LEU A 453 3.34 -30.99 5.00
N ALA A 454 2.86 -32.21 5.30
CA ALA A 454 3.71 -33.41 5.35
C ALA A 454 4.31 -33.74 3.97
N ALA A 455 3.57 -33.57 2.88
CA ALA A 455 4.05 -33.76 1.53
C ALA A 455 5.14 -32.71 1.19
N TYR A 456 4.94 -31.45 1.55
CA TYR A 456 5.94 -30.39 1.37
C TYR A 456 7.23 -30.68 2.16
N GLU A 457 7.14 -31.09 3.43
CA GLU A 457 8.30 -31.44 4.24
C GLU A 457 9.10 -32.60 3.63
N ALA A 458 8.41 -33.63 3.13
CA ALA A 458 9.05 -34.74 2.44
C ALA A 458 9.71 -34.32 1.11
N ALA A 459 9.07 -33.42 0.37
CA ALA A 459 9.61 -32.87 -0.87
C ALA A 459 10.84 -31.98 -0.61
N LEU A 460 10.87 -31.21 0.47
CA LEU A 460 12.05 -30.44 0.89
C LEU A 460 13.30 -31.30 1.10
N GLU A 461 13.13 -32.56 1.53
CA GLU A 461 14.26 -33.48 1.73
C GLU A 461 14.77 -34.13 0.41
N SER A 462 13.92 -34.19 -0.63
CA SER A 462 14.17 -35.04 -1.79
C SER A 462 14.13 -34.35 -3.14
N ASP A 463 13.43 -33.20 -3.27
CA ASP A 463 13.26 -32.48 -4.52
C ASP A 463 14.09 -31.17 -4.52
N PRO A 464 15.14 -31.07 -5.37
CA PRO A 464 15.95 -29.86 -5.47
C PRO A 464 15.17 -28.62 -5.95
N ILE A 465 14.06 -28.81 -6.66
CA ILE A 465 13.21 -27.71 -7.16
C ILE A 465 12.45 -27.09 -5.99
N VAL A 466 11.89 -27.94 -5.13
CA VAL A 466 11.21 -27.50 -3.89
C VAL A 466 12.20 -26.81 -2.96
N GLN A 467 13.43 -27.32 -2.85
CA GLN A 467 14.48 -26.66 -2.05
C GLN A 467 14.82 -25.26 -2.59
N ILE A 468 14.98 -25.12 -3.91
CA ILE A 468 15.26 -23.80 -4.53
C ILE A 468 14.10 -22.86 -4.30
N ALA A 469 12.85 -23.31 -4.44
CA ALA A 469 11.68 -22.50 -4.15
C ALA A 469 11.66 -22.02 -2.69
N ALA A 470 11.92 -22.93 -1.74
CA ALA A 470 12.00 -22.63 -0.32
C ALA A 470 13.13 -21.65 0.03
N ASP A 471 14.32 -21.81 -0.56
CA ASP A 471 15.45 -20.90 -0.40
C ASP A 471 15.12 -19.47 -0.90
N ASN A 472 14.17 -19.37 -1.85
CA ASN A 472 13.64 -18.12 -2.34
C ASN A 472 12.35 -17.68 -1.63
N GLY A 473 11.95 -18.36 -0.54
CA GLY A 473 10.82 -17.97 0.31
C GLY A 473 9.44 -18.37 -0.22
N ALA A 474 9.35 -19.28 -1.20
CA ALA A 474 8.10 -19.80 -1.73
C ALA A 474 7.83 -21.23 -1.22
N VAL A 475 6.58 -21.51 -0.88
CA VAL A 475 6.08 -22.88 -0.69
C VAL A 475 5.66 -23.40 -2.06
N LEU A 476 6.33 -24.45 -2.55
CA LEU A 476 5.99 -25.11 -3.82
C LEU A 476 5.43 -26.50 -3.55
N LEU A 477 4.20 -26.74 -3.95
CA LEU A 477 3.49 -28.00 -3.83
C LEU A 477 3.33 -28.68 -5.18
N ASP A 478 3.02 -29.97 -5.15
CA ASP A 478 2.57 -30.72 -6.32
C ASP A 478 1.11 -30.30 -6.65
N GLY A 479 0.94 -29.59 -7.74
CA GLY A 479 -0.38 -29.13 -8.20
C GLY A 479 -1.18 -30.19 -8.95
N SER A 480 -0.62 -31.39 -9.13
CA SER A 480 -1.29 -32.54 -9.74
C SER A 480 -1.96 -33.45 -8.69
N ASP A 481 -1.66 -33.25 -7.41
CA ASP A 481 -2.30 -33.94 -6.29
C ASP A 481 -3.50 -33.13 -5.78
N PRO A 482 -4.72 -33.71 -5.72
CA PRO A 482 -5.95 -33.01 -5.34
C PRO A 482 -6.00 -32.53 -3.89
#